data_e706ed850494ada727b8ef5c4569841b
#
_entry.id   e706ed850494ada727b8ef5c4569841b
#
_cell.length_a   1.000
_cell.length_b   1.000
_cell.length_c   1.000
_cell.angle_alpha   90.00
_cell.angle_beta   90.00
_cell.angle_gamma   90.00
#
_symmetry.space_group_name_H-M   'P 1'
#
loop_
_entity.id
_entity.type
_entity.pdbx_description
1 polymer ?
#
loop_
_entity_poly.entity_id
_entity_poly.type
_entity_poly.pdbx_seq_one_letter_code
_entity_poly.pdbx_strand_id
1 'polypeptide(L)'
;MSTPTQTSPLDPLAVLRGLASLRKLAGSYPPGHPMIAQKLRELDEVIVGLLQSGSPVRIDVIRGDVFLDSVASTNDHVANQQLLSQLSALGIDSIHIHDGVQRDELLAVAEFLWQYTESGDSMASQLAARNVHHVSLGRLVPLDTRWRAQKWADAPTGPLDPDYAESLIIAQQTWENTASGKPLDVVTVRDLVQLLIYKVARSNAALGQILAVKQYENLTYCHSVNVAMLSLLLGKQVGLDEQTLAALVEAALLHDVGKTQIPLDIVRKPGALDKSERRMIEAHTTLGAEILIQTEGLQPLTPTVALEHHRSVKGSGYPDLGDAIPHPMSQIVSVADIYEAITGARTYQAPTPPERACLIMARMAGEKLNTGLVKKFVSTITFFPVGSVVRTNRNELGLVVQTNGREPLHPVLTLVDEETYKPIRQVDTSERESSGGYARHISQSLPAPDGLDLRVFLEPTRAAA
;
A
#
# COMPACT_ATOMS: atom_id res chain seq x y z
N MET A 1 -13.10 46.95 8.96
CA MET A 1 -12.54 46.00 7.99
C MET A 1 -12.26 44.72 8.74
N SER A 2 -13.24 43.83 8.71
CA SER A 2 -13.18 42.53 9.41
C SER A 2 -12.40 41.53 8.51
N THR A 3 -11.33 41.00 9.04
CA THR A 3 -10.55 39.88 8.41
C THR A 3 -11.46 38.70 8.20
N PRO A 4 -11.40 37.98 7.05
CA PRO A 4 -12.15 36.77 6.86
C PRO A 4 -11.52 35.67 7.76
N THR A 5 -12.36 35.06 8.58
CA THR A 5 -12.10 33.87 9.38
C THR A 5 -11.58 32.76 8.44
N GLN A 6 -10.35 32.30 8.69
CA GLN A 6 -9.84 31.06 8.11
C GLN A 6 -10.80 29.93 8.48
N THR A 7 -11.47 29.35 7.51
CA THR A 7 -12.19 28.10 7.66
C THR A 7 -11.16 27.03 8.06
N SER A 8 -11.29 26.48 9.27
CA SER A 8 -10.57 25.26 9.70
C SER A 8 -10.78 24.17 8.66
N PRO A 9 -9.74 23.35 8.36
CA PRO A 9 -9.93 22.19 7.51
C PRO A 9 -11.05 21.33 8.10
N LEU A 10 -11.98 20.91 7.26
CA LEU A 10 -13.14 20.09 7.65
C LEU A 10 -12.64 18.82 8.34
N ASP A 11 -13.05 18.65 9.60
CA ASP A 11 -12.58 17.54 10.45
C ASP A 11 -13.41 16.28 10.20
N PRO A 12 -12.83 15.22 9.62
CA PRO A 12 -13.52 13.95 9.35
C PRO A 12 -14.08 13.29 10.61
N LEU A 13 -13.42 13.48 11.73
CA LEU A 13 -13.88 12.98 13.03
C LEU A 13 -15.19 13.66 13.48
N ALA A 14 -15.53 14.83 12.92
CA ALA A 14 -16.80 15.49 13.18
C ALA A 14 -18.00 14.67 12.67
N VAL A 15 -17.87 13.97 11.54
CA VAL A 15 -18.92 13.07 11.02
C VAL A 15 -19.12 11.89 11.98
N LEU A 16 -18.03 11.23 12.38
CA LEU A 16 -18.11 10.09 13.31
C LEU A 16 -18.66 10.51 14.68
N ARG A 17 -18.18 11.65 15.22
CA ARG A 17 -18.73 12.22 16.47
C ARG A 17 -20.20 12.58 16.36
N GLY A 18 -20.61 13.11 15.20
CA GLY A 18 -22.01 13.41 14.89
C GLY A 18 -22.87 12.16 14.89
N LEU A 19 -22.47 11.11 14.17
CA LEU A 19 -23.17 9.82 14.11
C LEU A 19 -23.21 9.13 15.49
N ALA A 20 -22.12 9.16 16.27
CA ALA A 20 -22.11 8.62 17.62
C ALA A 20 -23.07 9.34 18.57
N SER A 21 -23.13 10.66 18.46
CA SER A 21 -24.04 11.48 19.26
C SER A 21 -25.50 11.21 18.87
N LEU A 22 -25.82 11.15 17.56
CA LEU A 22 -27.13 10.81 17.08
C LEU A 22 -27.57 9.42 17.52
N ARG A 23 -26.67 8.43 17.45
CA ARG A 23 -26.92 7.07 17.91
C ARG A 23 -27.36 7.04 19.41
N LYS A 24 -26.65 7.77 20.27
CA LYS A 24 -27.01 7.89 21.70
C LYS A 24 -28.36 8.56 21.88
N LEU A 25 -28.62 9.64 21.15
CA LEU A 25 -29.88 10.37 21.22
C LEU A 25 -31.05 9.54 20.71
N ALA A 26 -30.88 8.81 19.60
CA ALA A 26 -31.88 7.90 19.04
C ALA A 26 -32.27 6.76 19.99
N GLY A 27 -31.32 6.29 20.84
CA GLY A 27 -31.58 5.30 21.86
C GLY A 27 -32.26 5.87 23.12
N SER A 28 -32.25 7.21 23.32
CA SER A 28 -32.71 7.85 24.54
C SER A 28 -33.99 8.68 24.35
N TYR A 29 -34.29 9.13 23.14
CA TYR A 29 -35.38 10.04 22.81
C TYR A 29 -36.17 9.57 21.57
N PRO A 30 -37.47 9.94 21.46
CA PRO A 30 -38.25 9.65 20.26
C PRO A 30 -37.73 10.47 19.04
N PRO A 31 -37.93 9.98 17.79
CA PRO A 31 -37.36 10.58 16.56
C PRO A 31 -37.63 12.07 16.38
N GLY A 32 -38.76 12.61 16.84
CA GLY A 32 -39.11 14.04 16.75
C GLY A 32 -38.53 14.94 17.84
N HIS A 33 -37.65 14.44 18.69
CA HIS A 33 -37.13 15.24 19.80
C HIS A 33 -36.21 16.39 19.33
N PRO A 34 -36.32 17.63 19.87
CA PRO A 34 -35.56 18.79 19.42
C PRO A 34 -34.03 18.60 19.38
N MET A 35 -33.48 17.83 20.33
CA MET A 35 -32.05 17.52 20.40
C MET A 35 -31.59 16.68 19.19
N ILE A 36 -32.42 15.72 18.73
CA ILE A 36 -32.16 14.93 17.53
C ILE A 36 -32.15 15.83 16.31
N ALA A 37 -33.18 16.70 16.19
CA ALA A 37 -33.28 17.63 15.06
C ALA A 37 -32.14 18.64 15.01
N GLN A 38 -31.64 19.10 16.16
CA GLN A 38 -30.46 19.96 16.21
C GLN A 38 -29.22 19.21 15.76
N LYS A 39 -28.98 17.99 16.29
CA LYS A 39 -27.78 17.22 15.96
C LYS A 39 -27.74 16.76 14.51
N LEU A 40 -28.89 16.48 13.92
CA LEU A 40 -29.02 16.22 12.50
C LEU A 40 -28.62 17.43 11.63
N ARG A 41 -29.02 18.64 12.02
CA ARG A 41 -28.59 19.85 11.28
C ARG A 41 -27.08 20.05 11.35
N GLU A 42 -26.49 19.91 12.54
CA GLU A 42 -25.04 20.04 12.72
C GLU A 42 -24.27 19.02 11.88
N LEU A 43 -24.71 17.76 11.85
CA LEU A 43 -24.09 16.70 11.08
C LEU A 43 -24.27 16.91 9.57
N ASP A 44 -25.44 17.32 9.13
CA ASP A 44 -25.76 17.63 7.74
C ASP A 44 -24.85 18.76 7.20
N GLU A 45 -24.67 19.85 7.97
CA GLU A 45 -23.76 20.95 7.62
C GLU A 45 -22.31 20.47 7.40
N VAL A 46 -21.82 19.57 8.26
CA VAL A 46 -20.48 18.99 8.13
C VAL A 46 -20.38 18.13 6.87
N ILE A 47 -21.36 17.24 6.63
CA ILE A 47 -21.37 16.35 5.46
C ILE A 47 -21.49 17.16 4.15
N VAL A 48 -22.39 18.15 4.09
CA VAL A 48 -22.51 19.03 2.93
C VAL A 48 -21.21 19.76 2.65
N GLY A 49 -20.51 20.24 3.69
CA GLY A 49 -19.20 20.86 3.54
C GLY A 49 -18.16 19.93 2.93
N LEU A 50 -18.15 18.65 3.32
CA LEU A 50 -17.24 17.65 2.80
C LEU A 50 -17.58 17.23 1.35
N LEU A 51 -18.86 17.10 1.02
CA LEU A 51 -19.34 16.75 -0.32
C LEU A 51 -19.11 17.84 -1.39
N GLN A 52 -18.83 19.08 -0.99
CA GLN A 52 -18.53 20.18 -1.93
C GLN A 52 -17.32 19.90 -2.83
N SER A 53 -16.46 18.95 -2.48
CA SER A 53 -15.35 18.48 -3.34
C SER A 53 -15.81 17.68 -4.57
N GLY A 54 -17.10 17.32 -4.66
CA GLY A 54 -17.66 16.52 -5.76
C GLY A 54 -17.39 15.02 -5.66
N SER A 55 -16.79 14.56 -4.56
CA SER A 55 -16.53 13.13 -4.29
C SER A 55 -17.37 12.64 -3.11
N PRO A 56 -17.77 11.36 -3.08
CA PRO A 56 -18.38 10.77 -1.91
C PRO A 56 -17.46 10.87 -0.69
N VAL A 57 -18.00 11.13 0.50
CA VAL A 57 -17.23 11.11 1.75
C VAL A 57 -17.03 9.66 2.17
N ARG A 58 -15.78 9.23 2.23
CA ARG A 58 -15.41 7.89 2.69
C ARG A 58 -14.65 7.98 4.02
N ILE A 59 -15.15 7.29 5.02
CA ILE A 59 -14.53 7.19 6.34
C ILE A 59 -14.21 5.73 6.59
N ASP A 60 -12.92 5.39 6.66
CA ASP A 60 -12.43 4.07 6.98
C ASP A 60 -11.85 4.02 8.37
N VAL A 61 -12.10 2.92 9.09
CA VAL A 61 -11.56 2.65 10.42
C VAL A 61 -10.67 1.41 10.34
N ILE A 62 -9.37 1.60 10.32
CA ILE A 62 -8.39 0.52 10.22
C ILE A 62 -7.63 0.45 11.54
N ARG A 63 -7.82 -0.63 12.31
CA ARG A 63 -7.14 -0.88 13.59
C ARG A 63 -7.22 0.25 14.61
N GLY A 64 -8.33 0.98 14.59
CA GLY A 64 -8.60 2.09 15.50
C GLY A 64 -8.12 3.45 15.01
N ASP A 65 -7.47 3.53 13.87
CA ASP A 65 -7.16 4.79 13.19
C ASP A 65 -8.26 5.14 12.18
N VAL A 66 -8.57 6.42 12.04
CA VAL A 66 -9.63 6.93 11.16
C VAL A 66 -9.02 7.61 9.94
N PHE A 67 -9.52 7.26 8.78
CA PHE A 67 -9.13 7.83 7.49
C PHE A 67 -10.34 8.51 6.84
N LEU A 68 -10.15 9.70 6.29
CA LEU A 68 -11.09 10.36 5.38
C LEU A 68 -10.47 10.35 3.99
N ASP A 69 -11.17 9.78 3.02
CA ASP A 69 -10.72 9.73 1.62
C ASP A 69 -9.24 9.35 1.48
N SER A 70 -8.75 8.46 2.36
CA SER A 70 -7.36 7.99 2.41
C SER A 70 -6.38 8.84 3.22
N VAL A 71 -6.83 9.93 3.83
CA VAL A 71 -6.00 10.77 4.71
C VAL A 71 -6.17 10.35 6.16
N ALA A 72 -5.06 9.97 6.81
CA ALA A 72 -5.09 9.67 8.24
C ALA A 72 -5.42 10.92 9.06
N SER A 73 -6.48 10.86 9.89
CA SER A 73 -6.77 11.93 10.83
C SER A 73 -5.81 11.88 12.01
N THR A 74 -5.01 12.93 12.19
CA THR A 74 -3.95 13.00 13.21
C THR A 74 -4.41 13.47 14.58
N ASN A 75 -5.69 13.76 14.77
CA ASN A 75 -6.19 14.41 15.98
C ASN A 75 -6.99 13.49 16.91
N ASP A 76 -6.58 13.48 18.19
CA ASP A 76 -7.25 12.98 19.38
C ASP A 76 -7.77 11.52 19.39
N HIS A 77 -6.84 10.60 19.57
CA HIS A 77 -7.14 9.17 19.77
C HIS A 77 -8.06 8.88 20.99
N VAL A 78 -8.04 9.68 22.04
CA VAL A 78 -8.71 9.36 23.32
C VAL A 78 -10.23 9.58 23.24
N ALA A 79 -10.70 10.64 22.60
CA ALA A 79 -12.13 10.97 22.55
C ALA A 79 -12.96 10.03 21.65
N ASN A 80 -12.32 9.33 20.72
CA ASN A 80 -12.99 8.50 19.72
C ASN A 80 -12.87 6.98 19.98
N GLN A 81 -12.03 6.54 20.92
CA GLN A 81 -11.78 5.11 21.18
C GLN A 81 -13.07 4.32 21.47
N GLN A 82 -14.02 4.92 22.18
CA GLN A 82 -15.29 4.25 22.50
C GLN A 82 -16.16 4.05 21.25
N LEU A 83 -16.20 5.02 20.35
CA LEU A 83 -16.92 4.90 19.08
C LEU A 83 -16.23 3.88 18.17
N LEU A 84 -14.92 3.97 18.02
CA LEU A 84 -14.13 3.08 17.18
C LEU A 84 -14.23 1.62 17.65
N SER A 85 -14.17 1.38 18.96
CA SER A 85 -14.37 0.04 19.53
C SER A 85 -15.81 -0.47 19.29
N GLN A 86 -16.80 0.41 19.28
CA GLN A 86 -18.18 0.04 18.98
C GLN A 86 -18.39 -0.28 17.50
N LEU A 87 -17.85 0.52 16.58
CA LEU A 87 -17.89 0.22 15.15
C LEU A 87 -17.20 -1.11 14.85
N SER A 88 -16.03 -1.33 15.44
CA SER A 88 -15.31 -2.60 15.32
C SER A 88 -16.11 -3.78 15.88
N ALA A 89 -16.76 -3.61 17.03
CA ALA A 89 -17.64 -4.64 17.61
C ALA A 89 -18.86 -4.96 16.74
N LEU A 90 -19.35 -3.98 15.98
CA LEU A 90 -20.41 -4.13 14.99
C LEU A 90 -19.87 -4.64 13.63
N GLY A 91 -18.54 -4.79 13.51
CA GLY A 91 -17.88 -5.15 12.26
C GLY A 91 -18.04 -4.09 11.17
N ILE A 92 -18.13 -2.81 11.54
CA ILE A 92 -18.23 -1.69 10.60
C ILE A 92 -16.87 -1.02 10.58
N ASP A 93 -16.16 -1.20 9.46
CA ASP A 93 -14.81 -0.66 9.27
C ASP A 93 -14.79 0.44 8.20
N SER A 94 -15.92 0.67 7.51
CA SER A 94 -16.03 1.68 6.46
C SER A 94 -17.43 2.28 6.42
N ILE A 95 -17.51 3.61 6.26
CA ILE A 95 -18.75 4.39 6.10
C ILE A 95 -18.58 5.24 4.85
N HIS A 96 -19.46 5.04 3.86
CA HIS A 96 -19.48 5.86 2.65
C HIS A 96 -20.76 6.69 2.62
N ILE A 97 -20.62 7.99 2.37
CA ILE A 97 -21.74 8.95 2.25
C ILE A 97 -21.67 9.58 0.86
N HIS A 98 -22.71 9.37 0.09
CA HIS A 98 -22.82 9.87 -1.28
C HIS A 98 -23.58 11.20 -1.32
N ASP A 99 -23.36 11.96 -2.41
CA ASP A 99 -24.13 13.16 -2.67
C ASP A 99 -25.63 12.86 -2.74
N GLY A 100 -26.44 13.80 -2.24
CA GLY A 100 -27.91 13.60 -2.16
C GLY A 100 -28.38 13.00 -0.86
N VAL A 101 -27.51 12.65 0.11
CA VAL A 101 -27.91 12.11 1.42
C VAL A 101 -28.91 13.04 2.13
N GLN A 102 -29.96 12.44 2.69
CA GLN A 102 -31.02 13.16 3.41
C GLN A 102 -30.88 12.97 4.93
N ARG A 103 -31.37 13.95 5.70
CA ARG A 103 -31.32 13.88 7.17
C ARG A 103 -32.03 12.65 7.75
N ASP A 104 -33.12 12.22 7.10
CA ASP A 104 -33.85 11.03 7.52
C ASP A 104 -33.02 9.77 7.34
N GLU A 105 -32.17 9.71 6.32
CA GLU A 105 -31.23 8.59 6.14
C GLU A 105 -30.14 8.58 7.23
N LEU A 106 -29.60 9.75 7.63
CA LEU A 106 -28.64 9.87 8.70
C LEU A 106 -29.23 9.43 10.04
N LEU A 107 -30.50 9.76 10.30
CA LEU A 107 -31.22 9.28 11.47
C LEU A 107 -31.42 7.76 11.41
N ALA A 108 -31.86 7.24 10.28
CA ALA A 108 -32.07 5.81 10.07
C ALA A 108 -30.76 5.00 10.24
N VAL A 109 -29.64 5.54 9.80
CA VAL A 109 -28.30 4.97 10.04
C VAL A 109 -27.97 4.98 11.54
N ALA A 110 -28.21 6.08 12.25
CA ALA A 110 -27.96 6.17 13.69
C ALA A 110 -28.83 5.19 14.49
N GLU A 111 -30.10 5.05 14.13
CA GLU A 111 -31.03 4.06 14.72
C GLU A 111 -30.60 2.63 14.40
N PHE A 112 -30.18 2.37 13.16
CA PHE A 112 -29.61 1.08 12.75
C PHE A 112 -28.41 0.72 13.62
N LEU A 113 -27.44 1.63 13.77
CA LEU A 113 -26.26 1.41 14.60
C LEU A 113 -26.58 1.19 16.10
N TRP A 114 -27.73 1.69 16.57
CA TRP A 114 -28.21 1.45 17.94
C TRP A 114 -28.82 0.07 18.12
N GLN A 115 -29.60 -0.38 17.12
CA GLN A 115 -30.43 -1.59 17.19
C GLN A 115 -29.78 -2.81 16.54
N TYR A 116 -28.61 -2.63 15.90
CA TYR A 116 -28.00 -3.68 15.13
C TYR A 116 -27.66 -4.89 15.99
N THR A 117 -28.23 -6.02 15.60
CA THR A 117 -27.85 -7.36 16.04
C THR A 117 -27.48 -8.17 14.81
N GLU A 118 -26.45 -9.00 14.92
CA GLU A 118 -26.01 -9.87 13.82
C GLU A 118 -27.18 -10.80 13.42
N SER A 119 -27.82 -10.48 12.30
CA SER A 119 -28.85 -11.29 11.66
C SER A 119 -28.30 -11.85 10.36
N GLY A 120 -28.94 -12.88 9.80
CA GLY A 120 -28.51 -13.50 8.53
C GLY A 120 -28.54 -12.58 7.30
N ASP A 121 -29.17 -11.40 7.40
CA ASP A 121 -29.26 -10.42 6.31
C ASP A 121 -28.06 -9.49 6.30
N SER A 122 -27.58 -9.11 5.09
CA SER A 122 -26.49 -8.17 4.92
C SER A 122 -26.87 -6.78 5.47
N MET A 123 -25.88 -6.01 5.95
CA MET A 123 -26.07 -4.60 6.37
C MET A 123 -26.73 -3.77 5.28
N ALA A 124 -26.31 -3.97 4.02
CA ALA A 124 -26.88 -3.26 2.87
C ALA A 124 -28.39 -3.53 2.73
N SER A 125 -28.83 -4.79 2.86
CA SER A 125 -30.26 -5.14 2.82
C SER A 125 -31.04 -4.51 3.96
N GLN A 126 -30.47 -4.46 5.16
CA GLN A 126 -31.11 -3.86 6.32
C GLN A 126 -31.21 -2.33 6.24
N LEU A 127 -30.21 -1.67 5.64
CA LEU A 127 -30.25 -0.23 5.37
C LEU A 127 -31.24 0.11 4.26
N ALA A 128 -31.26 -0.65 3.17
CA ALA A 128 -32.22 -0.49 2.09
C ALA A 128 -33.68 -0.64 2.59
N ALA A 129 -33.96 -1.58 3.49
CA ALA A 129 -35.28 -1.74 4.14
C ALA A 129 -35.68 -0.51 4.99
N ARG A 130 -34.73 0.36 5.35
CA ARG A 130 -34.94 1.63 6.07
C ARG A 130 -34.93 2.84 5.14
N ASN A 131 -34.99 2.63 3.81
CA ASN A 131 -34.89 3.66 2.77
C ASN A 131 -33.58 4.46 2.82
N VAL A 132 -32.47 3.83 3.25
CA VAL A 132 -31.13 4.42 3.19
C VAL A 132 -30.48 4.02 1.87
N HIS A 133 -30.20 5.01 1.00
CA HIS A 133 -29.67 4.81 -0.36
C HIS A 133 -28.34 5.53 -0.58
N HIS A 134 -28.05 6.59 0.20
CA HIS A 134 -26.88 7.43 0.04
C HIS A 134 -25.82 7.19 1.14
N VAL A 135 -26.07 6.25 2.06
CA VAL A 135 -25.09 5.82 3.06
C VAL A 135 -24.91 4.33 2.98
N SER A 136 -23.69 3.87 2.85
CA SER A 136 -23.33 2.46 2.93
C SER A 136 -22.38 2.21 4.08
N LEU A 137 -22.54 1.09 4.75
CA LEU A 137 -21.68 0.61 5.83
C LEU A 137 -21.00 -0.66 5.34
N GLY A 138 -19.66 -0.67 5.40
CA GLY A 138 -18.82 -1.80 4.96
C GLY A 138 -18.20 -2.53 6.15
N ARG A 139 -18.00 -3.83 5.97
CA ARG A 139 -16.98 -4.58 6.72
C ARG A 139 -15.72 -4.62 5.88
N LEU A 140 -14.61 -4.20 6.43
CA LEU A 140 -13.34 -4.76 6.02
C LEU A 140 -13.40 -6.22 6.45
N VAL A 141 -13.59 -7.12 5.49
CA VAL A 141 -13.80 -8.56 5.79
C VAL A 141 -12.61 -9.02 6.64
N PRO A 142 -12.82 -9.42 7.92
CA PRO A 142 -11.74 -10.02 8.68
C PRO A 142 -11.37 -11.29 7.92
N LEU A 143 -10.19 -11.34 7.36
CA LEU A 143 -9.64 -12.56 6.81
C LEU A 143 -9.71 -13.61 7.91
N ASP A 144 -10.47 -14.68 7.68
CA ASP A 144 -10.65 -15.77 8.65
C ASP A 144 -9.27 -16.26 9.11
N THR A 145 -8.88 -15.91 10.33
CA THR A 145 -7.58 -16.24 10.90
C THR A 145 -7.35 -17.75 11.02
N ARG A 146 -8.42 -18.56 10.94
CA ARG A 146 -8.33 -20.03 10.90
C ARG A 146 -7.75 -20.52 9.58
N TRP A 147 -7.95 -19.76 8.49
CA TRP A 147 -7.34 -19.99 7.20
C TRP A 147 -5.81 -19.72 7.23
N ARG A 148 -5.35 -18.76 8.05
CA ARG A 148 -3.93 -18.49 8.30
C ARG A 148 -3.17 -19.73 8.78
N ALA A 149 -3.73 -20.50 9.73
CA ALA A 149 -3.04 -21.61 10.37
C ALA A 149 -2.83 -22.81 9.44
N GLN A 150 -3.68 -23.01 8.44
CA GLN A 150 -3.71 -24.23 7.64
C GLN A 150 -2.96 -24.15 6.31
N LYS A 151 -2.87 -22.96 5.68
CA LYS A 151 -2.19 -22.77 4.38
C LYS A 151 -0.77 -22.18 4.51
N TRP A 152 -0.43 -21.63 5.68
CA TRP A 152 0.89 -21.06 5.95
C TRP A 152 1.78 -21.98 6.81
N ALA A 153 1.45 -23.27 6.91
CA ALA A 153 2.38 -24.26 7.48
C ALA A 153 3.71 -24.31 6.70
N ASP A 154 3.70 -23.92 5.43
CA ASP A 154 4.87 -23.80 4.55
C ASP A 154 5.30 -22.34 4.31
N ALA A 155 4.67 -21.36 5.01
CA ALA A 155 5.06 -19.97 4.89
C ALA A 155 6.41 -19.71 5.54
N PRO A 156 7.15 -18.73 4.99
CA PRO A 156 8.47 -18.41 5.51
C PRO A 156 8.42 -18.09 7.00
N THR A 157 9.22 -18.80 7.78
CA THR A 157 9.36 -18.65 9.23
C THR A 157 10.08 -17.35 9.64
N GLY A 158 10.09 -16.34 8.76
CA GLY A 158 10.58 -14.99 9.03
C GLY A 158 9.44 -14.05 9.46
N PRO A 159 9.74 -13.04 10.24
CA PRO A 159 8.73 -12.13 10.78
C PRO A 159 8.32 -11.09 9.75
N LEU A 160 7.28 -11.39 8.99
CA LEU A 160 6.58 -10.39 8.21
C LEU A 160 5.83 -9.46 9.16
N ASP A 161 5.89 -8.17 8.88
CA ASP A 161 4.96 -7.22 9.45
C ASP A 161 3.53 -7.69 9.17
N PRO A 162 2.65 -7.71 10.19
CA PRO A 162 1.29 -8.25 10.03
C PRO A 162 0.50 -7.59 8.90
N ASP A 163 0.65 -6.28 8.68
CA ASP A 163 -0.08 -5.53 7.65
C ASP A 163 0.43 -5.89 6.25
N TYR A 164 1.72 -6.14 6.12
CA TYR A 164 2.27 -6.61 4.85
C TYR A 164 1.82 -8.05 4.54
N ALA A 165 1.83 -8.93 5.54
CA ALA A 165 1.31 -10.29 5.39
C ALA A 165 -0.17 -10.29 4.98
N GLU A 166 -0.97 -9.40 5.58
CA GLU A 166 -2.37 -9.20 5.21
C GLU A 166 -2.52 -8.71 3.77
N SER A 167 -1.70 -7.75 3.34
CA SER A 167 -1.68 -7.27 1.96
C SER A 167 -1.41 -8.40 0.95
N LEU A 168 -0.49 -9.31 1.27
CA LEU A 168 -0.18 -10.46 0.42
C LEU A 168 -1.35 -11.44 0.33
N ILE A 169 -2.06 -11.69 1.42
CA ILE A 169 -3.22 -12.59 1.45
C ILE A 169 -4.36 -12.02 0.58
N ILE A 170 -4.65 -10.73 0.73
CA ILE A 170 -5.69 -10.05 -0.06
C ILE A 170 -5.33 -10.09 -1.55
N ALA A 171 -4.07 -9.77 -1.89
CA ALA A 171 -3.59 -9.84 -3.26
C ALA A 171 -3.70 -11.26 -3.83
N GLN A 172 -3.29 -12.30 -3.09
CA GLN A 172 -3.41 -13.69 -3.50
C GLN A 172 -4.86 -14.06 -3.83
N GLN A 173 -5.80 -13.75 -2.94
CA GLN A 173 -7.23 -14.05 -3.16
C GLN A 173 -7.78 -13.35 -4.40
N THR A 174 -7.41 -12.09 -4.60
CA THR A 174 -7.79 -11.30 -5.77
C THR A 174 -7.32 -11.98 -7.05
N TRP A 175 -6.04 -12.41 -7.10
CA TRP A 175 -5.46 -13.12 -8.24
C TRP A 175 -6.11 -14.49 -8.49
N GLU A 176 -6.29 -15.32 -7.44
CA GLU A 176 -6.91 -16.64 -7.54
C GLU A 176 -8.37 -16.55 -8.02
N ASN A 177 -9.12 -15.57 -7.54
CA ASN A 177 -10.49 -15.32 -8.00
C ASN A 177 -10.53 -14.91 -9.48
N THR A 178 -9.68 -13.98 -9.91
CA THR A 178 -9.60 -13.53 -11.30
C THR A 178 -9.15 -14.67 -12.22
N ALA A 179 -8.16 -15.47 -11.82
CA ALA A 179 -7.72 -16.65 -12.56
C ALA A 179 -8.83 -17.71 -12.71
N SER A 180 -9.74 -17.77 -11.76
CA SER A 180 -10.93 -18.66 -11.79
C SER A 180 -12.10 -18.09 -12.60
N GLY A 181 -11.90 -16.95 -13.28
CA GLY A 181 -12.93 -16.28 -14.10
C GLY A 181 -13.98 -15.52 -13.28
N LYS A 182 -13.77 -15.30 -11.98
CA LYS A 182 -14.64 -14.42 -11.19
C LYS A 182 -14.35 -12.97 -11.51
N PRO A 183 -15.35 -12.07 -11.47
CA PRO A 183 -15.15 -10.64 -11.59
C PRO A 183 -14.15 -10.14 -10.54
N LEU A 184 -13.36 -9.15 -10.92
CA LEU A 184 -12.44 -8.48 -10.01
C LEU A 184 -13.24 -7.73 -8.93
N ASP A 185 -12.95 -8.01 -7.66
CA ASP A 185 -13.58 -7.32 -6.54
C ASP A 185 -12.88 -5.96 -6.29
N VAL A 186 -13.48 -4.90 -6.85
CA VAL A 186 -12.95 -3.53 -6.78
C VAL A 186 -12.94 -3.00 -5.34
N VAL A 187 -13.87 -3.42 -4.50
CA VAL A 187 -13.89 -3.00 -3.08
C VAL A 187 -12.66 -3.55 -2.37
N THR A 188 -12.41 -4.85 -2.49
CA THR A 188 -11.22 -5.50 -1.94
C THR A 188 -9.92 -4.88 -2.48
N VAL A 189 -9.86 -4.54 -3.77
CA VAL A 189 -8.69 -3.85 -4.36
C VAL A 189 -8.48 -2.48 -3.73
N ARG A 190 -9.53 -1.68 -3.55
CA ARG A 190 -9.44 -0.37 -2.91
C ARG A 190 -8.99 -0.45 -1.46
N ASP A 191 -9.49 -1.42 -0.71
CA ASP A 191 -9.08 -1.64 0.68
C ASP A 191 -7.60 -2.01 0.76
N LEU A 192 -7.12 -2.84 -0.16
CA LEU A 192 -5.70 -3.15 -0.28
C LEU A 192 -4.86 -1.91 -0.62
N VAL A 193 -5.31 -1.07 -1.57
CA VAL A 193 -4.66 0.21 -1.91
C VAL A 193 -4.52 1.09 -0.67
N GLN A 194 -5.59 1.24 0.13
CA GLN A 194 -5.58 2.03 1.35
C GLN A 194 -4.60 1.47 2.39
N LEU A 195 -4.60 0.15 2.58
CA LEU A 195 -3.68 -0.51 3.51
C LEU A 195 -2.21 -0.25 3.12
N LEU A 196 -1.88 -0.30 1.83
CA LEU A 196 -0.52 -0.03 1.33
C LEU A 196 -0.12 1.43 1.52
N ILE A 197 -1.02 2.39 1.22
CA ILE A 197 -0.79 3.82 1.44
C ILE A 197 -0.55 4.11 2.92
N TYR A 198 -1.40 3.59 3.78
CA TYR A 198 -1.27 3.70 5.23
C TYR A 198 0.07 3.19 5.74
N LYS A 199 0.46 2.00 5.30
CA LYS A 199 1.72 1.37 5.70
C LYS A 199 2.93 2.22 5.34
N VAL A 200 3.00 2.70 4.10
CA VAL A 200 4.10 3.54 3.62
C VAL A 200 4.12 4.91 4.30
N ALA A 201 2.95 5.42 4.72
CA ALA A 201 2.89 6.68 5.46
C ALA A 201 3.48 6.59 6.87
N ARG A 202 3.34 5.45 7.55
CA ARG A 202 3.75 5.26 8.96
C ARG A 202 5.14 4.65 9.14
N SER A 203 5.71 4.03 8.14
CA SER A 203 6.95 3.27 8.31
C SER A 203 8.02 3.64 7.29
N ASN A 204 9.12 4.20 7.77
CA ASN A 204 10.36 4.28 7.00
C ASN A 204 10.96 2.87 6.73
N ALA A 205 10.46 1.84 7.41
CA ALA A 205 10.87 0.44 7.26
C ALA A 205 10.15 -0.31 6.11
N ALA A 206 9.22 0.33 5.39
CA ALA A 206 8.50 -0.30 4.27
C ALA A 206 9.46 -0.91 3.22
N LEU A 207 10.57 -0.24 2.92
CA LEU A 207 11.61 -0.78 2.04
C LEU A 207 12.32 -2.00 2.63
N GLY A 208 12.60 -2.01 3.94
CA GLY A 208 13.21 -3.16 4.61
C GLY A 208 12.35 -4.41 4.53
N GLN A 209 11.03 -4.24 4.57
CA GLN A 209 10.07 -5.36 4.46
C GLN A 209 9.99 -5.91 3.04
N ILE A 210 9.98 -5.04 2.02
CA ILE A 210 10.07 -5.46 0.62
C ILE A 210 11.34 -6.30 0.40
N LEU A 211 12.46 -5.89 1.00
CA LEU A 211 13.72 -6.62 0.90
C LEU A 211 13.70 -7.95 1.68
N ALA A 212 13.09 -7.98 2.85
CA ALA A 212 12.97 -9.19 3.67
C ALA A 212 12.12 -10.27 3.00
N VAL A 213 11.05 -9.88 2.30
CA VAL A 213 10.14 -10.82 1.59
C VAL A 213 10.74 -11.38 0.32
N LYS A 214 11.70 -10.69 -0.29
CA LYS A 214 12.39 -11.18 -1.50
C LYS A 214 13.12 -12.51 -1.32
N GLN A 215 13.30 -12.97 -0.10
CA GLN A 215 13.85 -14.29 0.19
C GLN A 215 12.82 -15.42 0.05
N TYR A 216 11.54 -15.08 -0.09
CA TYR A 216 10.42 -16.01 -0.05
C TYR A 216 9.57 -15.90 -1.32
N GLU A 217 9.71 -16.82 -2.22
CA GLU A 217 8.87 -17.17 -3.38
C GLU A 217 8.54 -16.12 -4.47
N ASN A 218 8.70 -16.59 -5.71
CA ASN A 218 8.35 -15.99 -7.00
C ASN A 218 6.82 -15.98 -7.27
N LEU A 219 6.04 -15.38 -6.40
CA LEU A 219 4.59 -15.33 -6.59
C LEU A 219 4.19 -13.98 -7.23
N THR A 220 3.42 -14.03 -8.32
CA THR A 220 2.99 -12.84 -9.07
C THR A 220 2.32 -11.78 -8.18
N TYR A 221 1.53 -12.19 -7.18
CA TYR A 221 0.87 -11.26 -6.26
C TYR A 221 1.85 -10.57 -5.30
N CYS A 222 2.91 -11.27 -4.84
CA CYS A 222 3.97 -10.63 -4.02
C CYS A 222 4.69 -9.55 -4.82
N HIS A 223 5.03 -9.86 -6.07
CA HIS A 223 5.60 -8.91 -7.01
C HIS A 223 4.72 -7.68 -7.17
N SER A 224 3.41 -7.87 -7.42
CA SER A 224 2.48 -6.75 -7.62
C SER A 224 2.33 -5.86 -6.38
N VAL A 225 2.30 -6.43 -5.18
CA VAL A 225 2.30 -5.66 -3.92
C VAL A 225 3.59 -4.87 -3.77
N ASN A 226 4.74 -5.48 -4.05
CA ASN A 226 6.03 -4.79 -4.01
C ASN A 226 6.13 -3.64 -5.01
N VAL A 227 5.69 -3.89 -6.26
CA VAL A 227 5.66 -2.85 -7.32
C VAL A 227 4.74 -1.70 -6.92
N ALA A 228 3.58 -1.98 -6.31
CA ALA A 228 2.66 -0.97 -5.82
C ALA A 228 3.30 -0.10 -4.71
N MET A 229 3.97 -0.71 -3.73
CA MET A 229 4.67 0.01 -2.67
C MET A 229 5.84 0.85 -3.21
N LEU A 230 6.64 0.31 -4.13
CA LEU A 230 7.75 1.03 -4.75
C LEU A 230 7.25 2.20 -5.63
N SER A 231 6.15 1.99 -6.36
CA SER A 231 5.49 3.04 -7.14
C SER A 231 4.96 4.15 -6.26
N LEU A 232 4.35 3.81 -5.11
CA LEU A 232 3.88 4.78 -4.11
C LEU A 232 5.04 5.63 -3.57
N LEU A 233 6.16 5.01 -3.20
CA LEU A 233 7.34 5.71 -2.72
C LEU A 233 7.88 6.69 -3.78
N LEU A 234 7.99 6.25 -5.03
CA LEU A 234 8.44 7.10 -6.14
C LEU A 234 7.43 8.20 -6.43
N GLY A 235 6.12 7.89 -6.44
CA GLY A 235 5.04 8.86 -6.64
C GLY A 235 5.06 9.98 -5.60
N LYS A 236 5.24 9.64 -4.31
CA LYS A 236 5.44 10.64 -3.24
C LYS A 236 6.67 11.50 -3.49
N GLN A 237 7.77 10.91 -3.91
CA GLN A 237 9.03 11.62 -4.18
C GLN A 237 8.95 12.57 -5.38
N VAL A 238 8.12 12.27 -6.37
CA VAL A 238 7.87 13.19 -7.50
C VAL A 238 6.80 14.24 -7.19
N GLY A 239 6.13 14.15 -6.05
CA GLY A 239 5.19 15.14 -5.55
C GLY A 239 3.77 14.97 -6.07
N LEU A 240 3.33 13.73 -6.33
CA LEU A 240 1.94 13.44 -6.68
C LEU A 240 1.03 13.70 -5.48
N ASP A 241 -0.16 14.23 -5.75
CA ASP A 241 -1.22 14.38 -4.75
C ASP A 241 -1.80 13.02 -4.35
N GLU A 242 -2.56 13.00 -3.25
CA GLU A 242 -3.06 11.76 -2.66
C GLU A 242 -4.02 10.98 -3.56
N GLN A 243 -4.88 11.69 -4.31
CA GLN A 243 -5.81 11.06 -5.24
C GLN A 243 -5.05 10.37 -6.39
N THR A 244 -4.07 11.05 -6.94
CA THR A 244 -3.19 10.53 -7.99
C THR A 244 -2.33 9.38 -7.46
N LEU A 245 -1.87 9.45 -6.20
CA LEU A 245 -1.14 8.36 -5.55
C LEU A 245 -2.01 7.11 -5.38
N ALA A 246 -3.27 7.25 -4.96
CA ALA A 246 -4.18 6.13 -4.84
C ALA A 246 -4.44 5.46 -6.20
N ALA A 247 -4.65 6.25 -7.25
CA ALA A 247 -4.82 5.75 -8.61
C ALA A 247 -3.54 5.05 -9.13
N LEU A 248 -2.35 5.58 -8.82
CA LEU A 248 -1.07 4.96 -9.15
C LEU A 248 -0.89 3.61 -8.45
N VAL A 249 -1.21 3.53 -7.16
CA VAL A 249 -1.09 2.28 -6.37
C VAL A 249 -2.06 1.22 -6.88
N GLU A 250 -3.31 1.58 -7.19
CA GLU A 250 -4.29 0.69 -7.81
C GLU A 250 -3.77 0.13 -9.14
N ALA A 251 -3.29 1.03 -10.01
CA ALA A 251 -2.76 0.64 -11.31
C ALA A 251 -1.50 -0.25 -11.20
N ALA A 252 -0.60 0.08 -10.27
CA ALA A 252 0.60 -0.73 -10.02
C ALA A 252 0.28 -2.09 -9.41
N LEU A 253 -0.73 -2.17 -8.54
CA LEU A 253 -1.19 -3.44 -7.98
C LEU A 253 -1.75 -4.37 -9.05
N LEU A 254 -2.47 -3.83 -10.04
CA LEU A 254 -3.18 -4.59 -11.06
C LEU A 254 -2.44 -4.67 -12.41
N HIS A 255 -1.22 -4.10 -12.54
CA HIS A 255 -0.50 -4.01 -13.80
C HIS A 255 -0.32 -5.36 -14.52
N ASP A 256 -0.16 -6.40 -13.73
CA ASP A 256 0.14 -7.77 -14.16
C ASP A 256 -1.07 -8.72 -14.16
N VAL A 257 -2.29 -8.21 -13.89
CA VAL A 257 -3.50 -9.05 -13.75
C VAL A 257 -3.76 -9.95 -14.96
N GLY A 258 -3.35 -9.54 -16.15
CA GLY A 258 -3.46 -10.34 -17.36
C GLY A 258 -2.68 -11.65 -17.34
N LYS A 259 -1.69 -11.81 -16.44
CA LYS A 259 -0.98 -13.09 -16.24
C LYS A 259 -1.91 -14.19 -15.72
N THR A 260 -3.05 -13.84 -15.16
CA THR A 260 -4.10 -14.82 -14.78
C THR A 260 -4.71 -15.56 -15.96
N GLN A 261 -4.57 -15.01 -17.18
CA GLN A 261 -5.05 -15.61 -18.43
C GLN A 261 -3.96 -16.40 -19.18
N ILE A 262 -2.73 -16.42 -18.65
CA ILE A 262 -1.60 -17.15 -19.25
C ILE A 262 -1.48 -18.51 -18.56
N PRO A 263 -1.22 -19.61 -19.33
CA PRO A 263 -0.99 -20.92 -18.72
C PRO A 263 0.12 -20.89 -17.66
N LEU A 264 -0.14 -21.47 -16.52
CA LEU A 264 0.72 -21.37 -15.33
C LEU A 264 2.10 -22.02 -15.54
N ASP A 265 2.17 -23.06 -16.35
CA ASP A 265 3.41 -23.73 -16.76
C ASP A 265 4.32 -22.80 -17.58
N ILE A 266 3.76 -21.87 -18.36
CA ILE A 266 4.52 -20.85 -19.08
C ILE A 266 4.96 -19.74 -18.12
N VAL A 267 4.05 -19.25 -17.26
CA VAL A 267 4.38 -18.20 -16.28
C VAL A 267 5.49 -18.65 -15.32
N ARG A 268 5.46 -19.93 -14.92
CA ARG A 268 6.41 -20.52 -13.96
C ARG A 268 7.56 -21.30 -14.60
N LYS A 269 7.69 -21.25 -15.94
CA LYS A 269 8.71 -22.03 -16.63
C LYS A 269 10.11 -21.71 -16.13
N PRO A 270 10.85 -22.70 -15.63
CA PRO A 270 12.25 -22.51 -15.28
C PRO A 270 13.08 -22.41 -16.57
N GLY A 271 13.75 -21.27 -16.79
CA GLY A 271 14.66 -21.07 -17.92
C GLY A 271 14.14 -20.08 -18.97
N ALA A 272 14.78 -20.10 -20.14
CA ALA A 272 14.43 -19.18 -21.23
C ALA A 272 13.14 -19.60 -21.92
N LEU A 273 12.30 -18.63 -22.21
CA LEU A 273 11.09 -18.80 -23.03
C LEU A 273 11.48 -18.87 -24.52
N ASP A 274 10.83 -19.76 -25.26
CA ASP A 274 10.90 -19.73 -26.71
C ASP A 274 10.09 -18.56 -27.30
N LYS A 275 10.12 -18.38 -28.65
CA LYS A 275 9.44 -17.27 -29.30
C LYS A 275 7.91 -17.31 -29.16
N SER A 276 7.32 -18.50 -29.06
CA SER A 276 5.86 -18.65 -28.92
C SER A 276 5.43 -18.39 -27.49
N GLU A 277 6.12 -18.96 -26.52
CA GLU A 277 5.91 -18.73 -25.08
C GLU A 277 6.10 -17.25 -24.71
N ARG A 278 7.15 -16.61 -25.27
CA ARG A 278 7.38 -15.19 -25.08
C ARG A 278 6.20 -14.34 -25.56
N ARG A 279 5.64 -14.63 -26.73
CA ARG A 279 4.45 -13.92 -27.23
C ARG A 279 3.25 -14.13 -26.33
N MET A 280 3.07 -15.33 -25.77
CA MET A 280 2.01 -15.57 -24.80
C MET A 280 2.20 -14.75 -23.52
N ILE A 281 3.43 -14.70 -22.97
CA ILE A 281 3.70 -13.85 -21.81
C ILE A 281 3.48 -12.37 -22.14
N GLU A 282 3.97 -11.87 -23.27
CA GLU A 282 3.82 -10.46 -23.67
C GLU A 282 2.34 -10.05 -23.82
N ALA A 283 1.45 -11.00 -24.16
CA ALA A 283 0.01 -10.76 -24.26
C ALA A 283 -0.65 -10.38 -22.90
N HIS A 284 0.00 -10.61 -21.75
CA HIS A 284 -0.61 -10.24 -20.46
C HIS A 284 -0.94 -8.75 -20.37
N THR A 285 -0.21 -7.88 -21.06
CA THR A 285 -0.45 -6.43 -21.06
C THR A 285 -1.79 -6.08 -21.71
N THR A 286 -2.09 -6.68 -22.87
CA THR A 286 -3.36 -6.49 -23.58
C THR A 286 -4.51 -7.20 -22.87
N LEU A 287 -4.32 -8.44 -22.45
CA LEU A 287 -5.33 -9.20 -21.70
C LEU A 287 -5.67 -8.52 -20.35
N GLY A 288 -4.64 -8.00 -19.67
CA GLY A 288 -4.84 -7.23 -18.43
C GLY A 288 -5.63 -5.95 -18.67
N ALA A 289 -5.29 -5.19 -19.68
CA ALA A 289 -6.04 -3.98 -20.04
C ALA A 289 -7.50 -4.29 -20.40
N GLU A 290 -7.76 -5.38 -21.14
CA GLU A 290 -9.11 -5.83 -21.49
C GLU A 290 -9.94 -6.18 -20.25
N ILE A 291 -9.38 -6.93 -19.30
CA ILE A 291 -10.04 -7.24 -18.01
C ILE A 291 -10.39 -5.94 -17.26
N LEU A 292 -9.43 -5.02 -17.18
CA LEU A 292 -9.56 -3.81 -16.37
C LEU A 292 -10.52 -2.78 -17.00
N ILE A 293 -10.57 -2.68 -18.34
CA ILE A 293 -11.55 -1.84 -19.04
C ILE A 293 -12.99 -2.31 -18.80
N GLN A 294 -13.19 -3.63 -18.70
CA GLN A 294 -14.51 -4.22 -18.46
C GLN A 294 -14.91 -4.17 -16.97
N THR A 295 -14.00 -3.80 -16.08
CA THR A 295 -14.25 -3.75 -14.63
C THR A 295 -14.69 -2.35 -14.23
N GLU A 296 -15.98 -2.21 -13.89
CA GLU A 296 -16.53 -0.95 -13.41
C GLU A 296 -15.93 -0.53 -12.06
N GLY A 297 -15.75 0.77 -11.88
CA GLY A 297 -15.34 1.36 -10.61
C GLY A 297 -13.82 1.44 -10.37
N LEU A 298 -12.98 0.97 -11.30
CA LEU A 298 -11.53 1.22 -11.28
C LEU A 298 -11.21 2.63 -11.78
N GLN A 299 -10.04 3.12 -11.40
CA GLN A 299 -9.52 4.39 -11.93
C GLN A 299 -9.23 4.26 -13.44
N PRO A 300 -9.53 5.29 -14.25
CA PRO A 300 -9.28 5.27 -15.71
C PRO A 300 -7.83 4.99 -16.09
N LEU A 301 -6.89 5.28 -15.19
CA LEU A 301 -5.47 5.06 -15.34
C LEU A 301 -5.08 3.58 -15.30
N THR A 302 -5.82 2.75 -14.58
CA THR A 302 -5.46 1.37 -14.29
C THR A 302 -5.29 0.51 -15.56
N PRO A 303 -6.22 0.49 -16.53
CA PRO A 303 -6.01 -0.23 -17.79
C PRO A 303 -4.83 0.31 -18.61
N THR A 304 -4.60 1.64 -18.60
CA THR A 304 -3.49 2.26 -19.33
C THR A 304 -2.15 1.76 -18.82
N VAL A 305 -1.96 1.70 -17.50
CA VAL A 305 -0.72 1.21 -16.90
C VAL A 305 -0.52 -0.28 -17.21
N ALA A 306 -1.57 -1.11 -17.11
CA ALA A 306 -1.48 -2.52 -17.48
C ALA A 306 -1.03 -2.71 -18.93
N LEU A 307 -1.53 -1.88 -19.85
CA LEU A 307 -1.15 -1.93 -21.26
C LEU A 307 0.29 -1.49 -21.52
N GLU A 308 0.78 -0.46 -20.79
CA GLU A 308 1.99 0.27 -21.20
C GLU A 308 3.23 0.01 -20.36
N HIS A 309 3.15 -0.63 -19.19
CA HIS A 309 4.26 -0.73 -18.23
C HIS A 309 5.53 -1.41 -18.77
N HIS A 310 5.45 -2.15 -19.86
CA HIS A 310 6.60 -2.75 -20.57
C HIS A 310 7.06 -1.95 -21.78
N ARG A 311 6.50 -0.76 -22.01
CA ARG A 311 6.96 0.13 -23.07
C ARG A 311 8.07 1.05 -22.59
N SER A 312 9.06 1.27 -23.43
CA SER A 312 10.15 2.20 -23.14
C SER A 312 9.73 3.65 -23.30
N VAL A 313 10.48 4.57 -22.72
CA VAL A 313 10.29 6.02 -22.90
C VAL A 313 10.51 6.49 -24.35
N LYS A 314 11.04 5.63 -25.24
CA LYS A 314 11.18 5.86 -26.68
C LYS A 314 10.10 5.17 -27.53
N GLY A 315 9.07 4.61 -26.90
CA GLY A 315 7.96 3.95 -27.59
C GLY A 315 8.22 2.49 -27.97
N SER A 316 9.45 1.97 -27.84
CA SER A 316 9.73 0.53 -28.06
C SER A 316 9.23 -0.33 -26.89
N GLY A 317 9.24 -1.65 -27.06
CA GLY A 317 8.72 -2.60 -26.07
C GLY A 317 7.43 -3.25 -26.54
N TYR A 318 6.62 -3.74 -25.61
CA TYR A 318 5.34 -4.38 -25.94
C TYR A 318 4.21 -3.86 -25.04
N PRO A 319 2.95 -3.89 -25.54
CA PRO A 319 2.58 -4.17 -26.91
C PRO A 319 3.09 -3.09 -27.87
N ASP A 320 3.19 -3.42 -29.17
CA ASP A 320 3.56 -2.43 -30.18
C ASP A 320 2.40 -1.45 -30.40
N LEU A 321 2.57 -0.22 -29.94
CA LEU A 321 1.62 0.90 -30.13
C LEU A 321 2.26 2.02 -30.96
N GLY A 322 3.23 1.68 -31.82
CA GLY A 322 4.01 2.65 -32.59
C GLY A 322 4.87 3.56 -31.72
N ASP A 323 5.06 4.79 -32.15
CA ASP A 323 5.92 5.78 -31.50
C ASP A 323 5.28 6.47 -30.26
N ALA A 324 4.10 6.00 -29.81
CA ALA A 324 3.42 6.57 -28.66
C ALA A 324 4.29 6.44 -27.40
N ILE A 325 4.52 7.55 -26.71
CA ILE A 325 5.25 7.58 -25.44
C ILE A 325 4.30 7.11 -24.33
N PRO A 326 4.72 6.17 -23.46
CA PRO A 326 3.86 5.69 -22.38
C PRO A 326 3.50 6.82 -21.39
N HIS A 327 2.31 6.71 -20.83
CA HIS A 327 1.80 7.66 -19.83
C HIS A 327 2.79 7.83 -18.66
N PRO A 328 2.95 9.02 -18.05
CA PRO A 328 3.90 9.23 -16.94
C PRO A 328 3.74 8.24 -15.79
N MET A 329 2.52 7.84 -15.45
CA MET A 329 2.27 6.84 -14.41
C MET A 329 2.73 5.45 -14.81
N SER A 330 2.55 5.07 -16.08
CA SER A 330 3.11 3.82 -16.62
C SER A 330 4.64 3.80 -16.53
N GLN A 331 5.29 4.96 -16.75
CA GLN A 331 6.73 5.09 -16.57
C GLN A 331 7.18 4.94 -15.12
N ILE A 332 6.38 5.43 -14.14
CA ILE A 332 6.65 5.23 -12.70
C ILE A 332 6.58 3.74 -12.36
N VAL A 333 5.52 3.07 -12.78
CA VAL A 333 5.33 1.63 -12.54
C VAL A 333 6.43 0.83 -13.22
N SER A 334 6.82 1.16 -14.45
CA SER A 334 7.93 0.51 -15.17
C SER A 334 9.27 0.59 -14.43
N VAL A 335 9.56 1.73 -13.76
CA VAL A 335 10.77 1.87 -12.92
C VAL A 335 10.69 0.95 -11.71
N ALA A 336 9.56 0.89 -11.03
CA ALA A 336 9.33 0.04 -9.86
C ALA A 336 9.38 -1.46 -10.22
N ASP A 337 8.71 -1.84 -11.30
CA ASP A 337 8.65 -3.21 -11.83
C ASP A 337 10.04 -3.74 -12.18
N ILE A 338 10.81 -2.97 -12.96
CA ILE A 338 12.16 -3.37 -13.36
C ILE A 338 13.07 -3.53 -12.12
N TYR A 339 13.00 -2.62 -11.14
CA TYR A 339 13.79 -2.77 -9.92
C TYR A 339 13.40 -4.03 -9.15
N GLU A 340 12.10 -4.26 -8.98
CA GLU A 340 11.59 -5.44 -8.30
C GLU A 340 12.02 -6.72 -9.02
N ALA A 341 11.89 -6.75 -10.34
CA ALA A 341 12.29 -7.90 -11.17
C ALA A 341 13.80 -8.20 -11.13
N ILE A 342 14.67 -7.17 -11.04
CA ILE A 342 16.13 -7.34 -10.93
C ILE A 342 16.53 -7.83 -9.54
N THR A 343 15.88 -7.31 -8.49
CA THR A 343 16.25 -7.58 -7.09
C THR A 343 15.48 -8.75 -6.47
N GLY A 344 14.41 -9.23 -7.12
CA GLY A 344 13.63 -10.40 -6.69
C GLY A 344 14.42 -11.71 -6.79
N ALA A 345 14.15 -12.65 -5.89
CA ALA A 345 14.64 -14.02 -6.02
C ALA A 345 13.97 -14.70 -7.22
N ARG A 346 14.77 -15.36 -8.06
CA ARG A 346 14.26 -16.20 -9.15
C ARG A 346 14.81 -17.60 -8.99
N THR A 347 14.05 -18.59 -9.45
CA THR A 347 14.37 -20.02 -9.29
C THR A 347 15.77 -20.41 -9.78
N TYR A 348 16.43 -19.58 -10.58
CA TYR A 348 17.73 -19.89 -11.21
C TYR A 348 18.77 -18.76 -11.09
N GLN A 349 18.48 -17.70 -10.36
CA GLN A 349 19.42 -16.59 -10.19
C GLN A 349 19.33 -16.01 -8.78
N ALA A 350 20.47 -15.90 -8.11
CA ALA A 350 20.55 -15.21 -6.84
C ALA A 350 20.04 -13.75 -6.98
N PRO A 351 19.35 -13.22 -5.97
CA PRO A 351 18.90 -11.82 -5.97
C PRO A 351 20.05 -10.86 -6.27
N THR A 352 19.82 -9.92 -7.18
CA THR A 352 20.81 -8.87 -7.44
C THR A 352 20.77 -7.86 -6.30
N PRO A 353 21.90 -7.55 -5.66
CA PRO A 353 21.96 -6.55 -4.59
C PRO A 353 21.42 -5.18 -5.05
N PRO A 354 20.77 -4.41 -4.16
CA PRO A 354 20.15 -3.12 -4.48
C PRO A 354 21.09 -2.15 -5.20
N GLU A 355 22.32 -2.02 -4.75
CA GLU A 355 23.34 -1.12 -5.35
C GLU A 355 23.64 -1.52 -6.80
N ARG A 356 23.70 -2.81 -7.09
CA ARG A 356 23.93 -3.30 -8.45
C ARG A 356 22.71 -3.09 -9.34
N ALA A 357 21.50 -3.29 -8.78
CA ALA A 357 20.24 -3.01 -9.48
C ALA A 357 20.16 -1.52 -9.88
N CYS A 358 20.49 -0.60 -8.97
CA CYS A 358 20.58 0.83 -9.26
C CYS A 358 21.52 1.16 -10.43
N LEU A 359 22.69 0.51 -10.49
CA LEU A 359 23.64 0.68 -11.60
C LEU A 359 23.09 0.16 -12.93
N ILE A 360 22.38 -0.99 -12.91
CA ILE A 360 21.72 -1.53 -14.10
C ILE A 360 20.64 -0.56 -14.60
N MET A 361 19.79 -0.06 -13.70
CA MET A 361 18.75 0.90 -14.04
C MET A 361 19.31 2.23 -14.57
N ALA A 362 20.42 2.70 -14.00
CA ALA A 362 21.09 3.89 -14.49
C ALA A 362 21.58 3.75 -15.96
N ARG A 363 21.99 2.53 -16.37
CA ARG A 363 22.35 2.24 -17.78
C ARG A 363 21.11 2.17 -18.69
N MET A 364 19.94 1.88 -18.14
CA MET A 364 18.68 1.84 -18.91
C MET A 364 18.04 3.25 -19.03
N ALA A 365 18.50 4.20 -18.24
CA ALA A 365 17.95 5.56 -18.22
C ALA A 365 18.19 6.29 -19.55
N GLY A 366 17.13 6.92 -20.07
CA GLY A 366 17.12 7.62 -21.36
C GLY A 366 16.86 6.72 -22.57
N GLU A 367 17.00 5.41 -22.44
CA GLU A 367 16.66 4.42 -23.47
C GLU A 367 15.36 3.68 -23.17
N LYS A 368 15.31 2.99 -22.06
CA LYS A 368 14.13 2.25 -21.59
C LYS A 368 13.35 2.99 -20.51
N LEU A 369 14.05 3.57 -19.55
CA LEU A 369 13.49 4.22 -18.39
C LEU A 369 13.65 5.75 -18.43
N ASN A 370 12.73 6.47 -17.82
CA ASN A 370 12.81 7.92 -17.67
C ASN A 370 13.97 8.28 -16.74
N THR A 371 14.91 9.09 -17.25
CA THR A 371 16.11 9.49 -16.51
C THR A 371 15.80 10.22 -15.21
N GLY A 372 14.79 11.10 -15.22
CA GLY A 372 14.38 11.85 -14.03
C GLY A 372 13.78 10.93 -12.95
N LEU A 373 12.94 9.98 -13.37
CA LEU A 373 12.33 8.99 -12.47
C LEU A 373 13.40 8.05 -11.89
N VAL A 374 14.34 7.55 -12.70
CA VAL A 374 15.42 6.70 -12.20
C VAL A 374 16.28 7.44 -11.17
N LYS A 375 16.66 8.70 -11.42
CA LYS A 375 17.39 9.51 -10.44
C LYS A 375 16.64 9.65 -9.13
N LYS A 376 15.35 10.00 -9.19
CA LYS A 376 14.49 10.13 -8.01
C LYS A 376 14.32 8.79 -7.29
N PHE A 377 14.11 7.71 -8.02
CA PHE A 377 13.95 6.38 -7.46
C PHE A 377 15.20 5.93 -6.70
N VAL A 378 16.38 6.04 -7.30
CA VAL A 378 17.66 5.69 -6.67
C VAL A 378 17.92 6.52 -5.42
N SER A 379 17.55 7.82 -5.41
CA SER A 379 17.66 8.64 -4.20
C SER A 379 16.68 8.26 -3.10
N THR A 380 15.54 7.65 -3.46
CA THR A 380 14.48 7.24 -2.53
C THR A 380 14.80 5.89 -1.87
N ILE A 381 15.15 4.89 -2.69
CA ILE A 381 15.44 3.54 -2.17
C ILE A 381 16.85 3.42 -1.60
N THR A 382 17.74 4.34 -1.94
CA THR A 382 19.18 4.36 -1.60
C THR A 382 19.95 3.12 -2.10
N PHE A 383 21.27 3.20 -2.13
CA PHE A 383 22.12 2.06 -2.53
C PHE A 383 22.10 0.93 -1.49
N PHE A 384 21.95 1.30 -0.21
CA PHE A 384 21.89 0.38 0.91
C PHE A 384 20.64 0.69 1.74
N PRO A 385 19.48 0.12 1.37
CA PRO A 385 18.24 0.34 2.10
C PRO A 385 18.33 -0.18 3.55
N VAL A 386 17.50 0.38 4.43
CA VAL A 386 17.33 -0.14 5.81
C VAL A 386 16.97 -1.62 5.75
N GLY A 387 17.65 -2.44 6.53
CA GLY A 387 17.53 -3.91 6.52
C GLY A 387 18.54 -4.61 5.61
N SER A 388 19.35 -3.89 4.81
CA SER A 388 20.45 -4.50 4.05
C SER A 388 21.53 -5.02 4.98
N VAL A 389 21.97 -6.27 4.75
CA VAL A 389 23.15 -6.84 5.41
C VAL A 389 24.37 -6.54 4.57
N VAL A 390 25.40 -6.00 5.19
CA VAL A 390 26.58 -5.51 4.50
C VAL A 390 27.87 -5.90 5.23
N ARG A 391 28.98 -5.95 4.50
CA ARG A 391 30.32 -6.06 5.05
C ARG A 391 31.09 -4.77 4.84
N THR A 392 31.76 -4.29 5.87
CA THR A 392 32.60 -3.10 5.78
C THR A 392 34.00 -3.46 5.25
N ASN A 393 34.78 -2.43 4.86
CA ASN A 393 36.20 -2.58 4.52
C ASN A 393 37.08 -3.05 5.69
N ARG A 394 36.55 -3.03 6.92
CA ARG A 394 37.17 -3.56 8.13
C ARG A 394 36.76 -5.00 8.43
N ASN A 395 36.12 -5.65 7.46
CA ASN A 395 35.59 -7.02 7.58
C ASN A 395 34.52 -7.20 8.68
N GLU A 396 33.81 -6.09 9.08
CA GLU A 396 32.75 -6.13 10.07
C GLU A 396 31.41 -6.45 9.38
N LEU A 397 30.61 -7.35 9.96
CA LEU A 397 29.23 -7.56 9.54
C LEU A 397 28.35 -6.44 10.10
N GLY A 398 27.49 -5.85 9.28
CA GLY A 398 26.61 -4.78 9.68
C GLY A 398 25.25 -4.88 9.06
N LEU A 399 24.22 -4.41 9.78
CA LEU A 399 22.87 -4.20 9.27
C LEU A 399 22.64 -2.70 9.11
N VAL A 400 22.14 -2.28 7.96
CA VAL A 400 21.73 -0.90 7.71
C VAL A 400 20.49 -0.59 8.53
N VAL A 401 20.59 0.38 9.44
CA VAL A 401 19.48 0.80 10.31
C VAL A 401 18.95 2.20 9.98
N GLN A 402 19.76 3.02 9.29
CA GLN A 402 19.34 4.33 8.83
C GLN A 402 20.08 4.70 7.56
N THR A 403 19.38 5.28 6.60
CA THR A 403 19.97 5.81 5.36
C THR A 403 20.48 7.22 5.56
N ASN A 404 21.47 7.62 4.76
CA ASN A 404 22.02 8.97 4.77
C ASN A 404 21.64 9.69 3.47
N GLY A 405 20.71 10.63 3.54
CA GLY A 405 20.22 11.36 2.36
C GLY A 405 21.26 12.28 1.71
N ARG A 406 22.32 12.69 2.43
CA ARG A 406 23.41 13.53 1.91
C ARG A 406 24.53 12.70 1.27
N GLU A 407 24.82 11.55 1.87
CA GLU A 407 25.85 10.60 1.41
C GLU A 407 25.24 9.20 1.27
N PRO A 408 24.49 8.92 0.19
CA PRO A 408 23.68 7.68 0.05
C PRO A 408 24.49 6.37 0.07
N LEU A 409 25.82 6.45 -0.14
CA LEU A 409 26.73 5.31 -0.04
C LEU A 409 27.26 5.07 1.38
N HIS A 410 26.91 5.95 2.32
CA HIS A 410 27.40 5.94 3.69
C HIS A 410 26.26 5.94 4.72
N PRO A 411 25.50 4.81 4.83
CA PRO A 411 24.42 4.68 5.80
C PRO A 411 24.93 4.48 7.23
N VAL A 412 24.03 4.57 8.21
CA VAL A 412 24.29 4.13 9.58
C VAL A 412 24.05 2.62 9.68
N LEU A 413 25.03 1.92 10.25
CA LEU A 413 25.00 0.49 10.46
C LEU A 413 24.90 0.16 11.96
N THR A 414 24.18 -0.91 12.30
CA THR A 414 24.42 -1.64 13.54
C THR A 414 25.36 -2.80 13.21
N LEU A 415 26.55 -2.79 13.78
CA LEU A 415 27.49 -3.91 13.68
C LEU A 415 26.94 -5.12 14.41
N VAL A 416 27.15 -6.28 13.82
CA VAL A 416 26.55 -7.56 14.26
C VAL A 416 27.67 -8.55 14.53
N ASP A 417 27.57 -9.25 15.65
CA ASP A 417 28.46 -10.37 15.97
C ASP A 417 28.15 -11.54 15.03
N GLU A 418 29.17 -12.06 14.35
CA GLU A 418 28.98 -13.08 13.29
C GLU A 418 28.61 -14.47 13.83
N GLU A 419 28.90 -14.77 15.12
CA GLU A 419 28.59 -16.07 15.72
C GLU A 419 27.20 -16.07 16.38
N THR A 420 26.85 -14.95 17.05
CA THR A 420 25.63 -14.89 17.86
C THR A 420 24.50 -14.08 17.19
N TYR A 421 24.81 -13.37 16.11
CA TYR A 421 23.93 -12.41 15.42
C TYR A 421 23.35 -11.31 16.33
N LYS A 422 24.04 -11.01 17.45
CA LYS A 422 23.62 -9.95 18.37
C LYS A 422 24.16 -8.61 17.95
N PRO A 423 23.44 -7.49 18.21
CA PRO A 423 23.93 -6.16 17.95
C PRO A 423 25.15 -5.84 18.86
N ILE A 424 26.22 -5.28 18.28
CA ILE A 424 27.41 -4.85 19.00
C ILE A 424 27.31 -3.34 19.30
N ARG A 425 27.22 -2.50 18.25
CA ARG A 425 27.10 -1.05 18.34
C ARG A 425 26.66 -0.45 17.00
N GLN A 426 26.19 0.78 17.05
CA GLN A 426 25.96 1.56 15.83
C GLN A 426 27.22 2.30 15.39
N VAL A 427 27.37 2.46 14.09
CA VAL A 427 28.45 3.22 13.44
C VAL A 427 27.87 4.00 12.26
N ASP A 428 28.28 5.26 12.15
CA ASP A 428 27.97 6.08 10.98
C ASP A 428 29.13 5.92 9.97
N THR A 429 28.82 5.37 8.79
CA THR A 429 29.85 5.16 7.77
C THR A 429 30.25 6.45 7.04
N SER A 430 29.54 7.57 7.26
CA SER A 430 29.93 8.89 6.78
C SER A 430 31.03 9.58 7.64
N GLU A 431 31.35 9.02 8.81
CA GLU A 431 32.45 9.51 9.66
C GLU A 431 33.76 9.46 8.91
N ARG A 432 34.54 10.56 9.04
CA ARG A 432 35.85 10.71 8.39
C ARG A 432 36.98 10.56 9.38
N GLU A 433 38.05 9.96 8.92
CA GLU A 433 39.33 9.93 9.64
C GLU A 433 40.05 11.28 9.56
N SER A 434 41.04 11.49 10.41
CA SER A 434 41.90 12.71 10.41
C SER A 434 42.57 12.93 9.06
N SER A 435 42.74 11.88 8.26
CA SER A 435 43.30 11.93 6.90
C SER A 435 42.29 12.46 5.85
N GLY A 436 41.00 12.66 6.22
CA GLY A 436 39.91 13.09 5.35
C GLY A 436 39.19 11.95 4.63
N GLY A 437 39.69 10.71 4.70
CA GLY A 437 39.03 9.52 4.18
C GLY A 437 37.90 9.07 5.08
N TYR A 438 36.99 8.22 4.56
CA TYR A 438 35.94 7.60 5.37
C TYR A 438 36.55 6.56 6.31
N ALA A 439 36.18 6.62 7.58
CA ALA A 439 36.60 5.65 8.59
C ALA A 439 36.10 4.22 8.27
N ARG A 440 34.95 4.14 7.63
CA ARG A 440 34.36 2.90 7.12
C ARG A 440 33.67 3.15 5.78
N HIS A 441 33.66 2.14 4.91
CA HIS A 441 32.81 2.09 3.74
C HIS A 441 32.32 0.64 3.55
N ILE A 442 31.18 0.50 2.89
CA ILE A 442 30.62 -0.80 2.55
C ILE A 442 31.43 -1.39 1.40
N SER A 443 31.99 -2.57 1.61
CA SER A 443 32.74 -3.30 0.60
C SER A 443 31.87 -4.29 -0.18
N GLN A 444 30.80 -4.80 0.46
CA GLN A 444 29.92 -5.82 -0.13
C GLN A 444 28.56 -5.83 0.54
N SER A 445 27.49 -6.04 -0.26
CA SER A 445 26.18 -6.46 0.23
C SER A 445 26.14 -7.98 0.32
N LEU A 446 25.51 -8.50 1.38
CA LEU A 446 25.39 -9.92 1.66
C LEU A 446 23.90 -10.31 1.71
N PRO A 447 23.57 -11.56 1.35
CA PRO A 447 22.28 -12.10 1.75
C PRO A 447 22.21 -12.17 3.29
N ALA A 448 21.01 -12.02 3.84
CA ALA A 448 20.83 -12.17 5.28
C ALA A 448 21.19 -13.61 5.67
N PRO A 449 22.06 -13.81 6.66
CA PRO A 449 22.39 -15.15 7.15
C PRO A 449 21.17 -15.82 7.78
N ASP A 450 21.09 -17.14 7.64
CA ASP A 450 20.08 -17.93 8.34
C ASP A 450 20.22 -17.71 9.86
N GLY A 451 19.11 -17.34 10.51
CA GLY A 451 19.09 -17.08 11.97
C GLY A 451 19.28 -15.60 12.37
N LEU A 452 19.59 -14.68 11.44
CA LEU A 452 19.62 -13.25 11.73
C LEU A 452 18.19 -12.69 11.79
N ASP A 453 17.70 -12.38 13.00
CA ASP A 453 16.39 -11.73 13.19
C ASP A 453 16.49 -10.21 12.98
N LEU A 454 16.10 -9.75 11.80
CA LEU A 454 16.14 -8.32 11.43
C LEU A 454 15.29 -7.42 12.33
N ARG A 455 14.25 -7.95 13.02
CA ARG A 455 13.38 -7.17 13.90
C ARG A 455 14.13 -6.59 15.09
N VAL A 456 15.06 -7.34 15.65
CA VAL A 456 15.88 -6.91 16.80
C VAL A 456 16.59 -5.58 16.52
N PHE A 457 16.80 -5.27 15.23
CA PHE A 457 17.56 -4.10 14.79
C PHE A 457 16.69 -2.97 14.24
N LEU A 458 15.47 -3.28 13.80
CA LEU A 458 14.59 -2.35 13.08
C LEU A 458 13.46 -1.79 13.96
N GLU A 459 13.18 -2.39 15.10
CA GLU A 459 12.27 -1.81 16.09
C GLU A 459 12.91 -0.56 16.72
N PRO A 460 12.16 0.57 16.83
CA PRO A 460 12.65 1.70 17.57
C PRO A 460 12.96 1.23 19.00
N THR A 461 14.19 1.37 19.43
CA THR A 461 14.61 1.09 20.81
C THR A 461 13.64 1.84 21.71
N ARG A 462 12.74 1.15 22.41
CA ARG A 462 12.01 1.76 23.53
C ARG A 462 13.08 2.27 24.46
N ALA A 463 13.28 3.59 24.46
CA ALA A 463 14.16 4.24 25.40
C ALA A 463 13.76 3.73 26.78
N ALA A 464 14.69 3.07 27.44
CA ALA A 464 14.54 2.72 28.85
C ALA A 464 14.26 4.01 29.59
N ALA A 465 13.04 4.12 30.14
CA ALA A 465 12.63 5.20 31.02
C ALA A 465 13.23 4.97 32.40
#